data_b8096e8d546ca2e264750918448b9777
#
_entry.id   b8096e8d546ca2e264750918448b9777
#
_cell.length_a   1.000
_cell.length_b   1.000
_cell.length_c   1.000
_cell.angle_alpha   90.00
_cell.angle_beta   90.00
_cell.angle_gamma   90.00
#
_symmetry.space_group_name_H-M   'P 1'
#
loop_
_entity.id
_entity.type
_entity.pdbx_description
1 polymer ?
#
loop_
_entity_poly.entity_id
_entity_poly.type
_entity_poly.pdbx_seq_one_letter_code
_entity_poly.pdbx_strand_id
1 'polypeptide(L)'
;IVQIVPHTYSNIKGANLRECQDYVARMTEHVELVVTNDCQDIPGDIHPRYKKTIGDRLAACALGEHYGRTNVVYRSPSYYNVSFEGKSARVTFDDVPTYLKCDGDKIIGFQIGQMKDDKRIEFFIADAEFDNVRRSIIVSSPKVTAPVAVRYCFNENVGNVFSAEGLPLAPFRTDNDDFSYSAHGYVEPPVPTPIRFEGCGYEKVRFAAGSKLWTDRIYVLAEGYY
;
A
#
# COMPACT_ATOMS: atom_id res chain seq x y z
N ILE A 1 -7.76 -7.94 -4.11
CA ILE A 1 -6.30 -8.15 -3.87
C ILE A 1 -6.06 -8.26 -2.37
N VAL A 2 -5.30 -9.25 -1.93
CA VAL A 2 -4.76 -9.30 -0.57
C VAL A 2 -3.38 -8.64 -0.60
N GLN A 3 -3.21 -7.56 0.15
CA GLN A 3 -1.93 -6.88 0.25
C GLN A 3 -0.91 -7.79 0.95
N ILE A 4 0.35 -7.75 0.53
CA ILE A 4 1.41 -8.46 1.23
C ILE A 4 1.63 -7.84 2.61
N VAL A 5 1.83 -8.67 3.64
CA VAL A 5 2.13 -8.17 4.98
C VAL A 5 3.48 -7.42 5.01
N PRO A 6 3.69 -6.52 5.97
CA PRO A 6 4.98 -5.84 6.12
C PRO A 6 6.14 -6.83 6.21
N HIS A 7 7.15 -6.67 5.36
CA HIS A 7 8.34 -7.53 5.34
C HIS A 7 9.54 -6.80 4.71
N THR A 8 10.71 -7.10 5.23
CA THR A 8 12.00 -6.62 4.76
C THR A 8 12.48 -7.32 3.50
N TYR A 9 11.87 -7.10 2.38
CA TYR A 9 12.50 -7.45 1.12
C TYR A 9 13.58 -6.42 0.76
N SER A 10 14.71 -6.41 1.47
CA SER A 10 15.78 -5.42 1.29
C SER A 10 15.25 -3.98 1.15
N ASN A 11 15.16 -3.28 2.27
CA ASN A 11 14.67 -1.90 2.40
C ASN A 11 13.19 -1.74 2.07
N ILE A 12 12.90 -0.93 1.06
CA ILE A 12 11.54 -0.49 0.72
C ILE A 12 10.82 -1.35 -0.31
N LYS A 13 11.41 -2.45 -0.78
CA LYS A 13 10.80 -3.28 -1.83
C LYS A 13 9.42 -3.81 -1.44
N GLY A 14 9.25 -4.24 -0.19
CA GLY A 14 7.96 -4.65 0.33
C GLY A 14 6.95 -3.49 0.38
N ALA A 15 7.39 -2.29 0.72
CA ALA A 15 6.56 -1.09 0.72
C ALA A 15 6.14 -0.68 -0.69
N ASN A 16 7.07 -0.71 -1.65
CA ASN A 16 6.75 -0.45 -3.06
C ASN A 16 5.75 -1.46 -3.62
N LEU A 17 5.89 -2.74 -3.28
CA LEU A 17 4.92 -3.75 -3.71
C LEU A 17 3.53 -3.47 -3.14
N ARG A 18 3.43 -3.08 -1.87
CA ARG A 18 2.15 -2.69 -1.26
C ARG A 18 1.54 -1.45 -1.91
N GLU A 19 2.37 -0.47 -2.27
CA GLU A 19 1.94 0.71 -3.02
C GLU A 19 1.42 0.32 -4.42
N CYS A 20 2.11 -0.57 -5.14
CA CYS A 20 1.63 -1.09 -6.42
C CYS A 20 0.31 -1.85 -6.28
N GLN A 21 0.14 -2.64 -5.23
CA GLN A 21 -1.12 -3.35 -4.96
C GLN A 21 -2.27 -2.39 -4.68
N ASP A 22 -2.04 -1.32 -3.91
CA ASP A 22 -3.01 -0.25 -3.66
C ASP A 22 -3.35 0.49 -4.96
N TYR A 23 -2.33 0.86 -5.75
CA TYR A 23 -2.53 1.53 -7.03
C TYR A 23 -3.38 0.69 -8.00
N VAL A 24 -3.08 -0.60 -8.14
CA VAL A 24 -3.87 -1.49 -9.01
C VAL A 24 -5.32 -1.58 -8.53
N ALA A 25 -5.54 -1.69 -7.22
CA ALA A 25 -6.90 -1.75 -6.69
C ALA A 25 -7.70 -0.47 -6.98
N ARG A 26 -7.07 0.71 -6.86
CA ARG A 26 -7.72 1.98 -7.15
C ARG A 26 -7.98 2.22 -8.64
N MET A 27 -7.11 1.72 -9.50
CA MET A 27 -7.17 1.96 -10.95
C MET A 27 -7.97 0.91 -11.72
N THR A 28 -8.40 -0.15 -11.05
CA THR A 28 -9.11 -1.27 -11.69
C THR A 28 -10.53 -1.36 -11.14
N GLU A 29 -11.51 -1.30 -12.03
CA GLU A 29 -12.92 -1.45 -11.66
C GLU A 29 -13.18 -2.83 -11.05
N HIS A 30 -14.02 -2.89 -10.02
CA HIS A 30 -14.37 -4.11 -9.27
C HIS A 30 -13.18 -4.82 -8.58
N VAL A 31 -12.13 -4.11 -8.31
CA VAL A 31 -10.98 -4.62 -7.54
C VAL A 31 -10.86 -3.87 -6.23
N GLU A 32 -10.92 -4.60 -5.13
CA GLU A 32 -10.78 -4.07 -3.77
C GLU A 32 -9.46 -4.56 -3.12
N LEU A 33 -8.94 -3.76 -2.18
CA LEU A 33 -7.73 -4.08 -1.45
C LEU A 33 -8.05 -4.54 -0.02
N VAL A 34 -7.60 -5.72 0.34
CA VAL A 34 -7.54 -6.16 1.73
C VAL A 34 -6.19 -5.77 2.31
N VAL A 35 -6.17 -4.74 3.15
CA VAL A 35 -4.98 -4.27 3.87
C VAL A 35 -4.63 -5.27 4.98
N THR A 36 -3.34 -5.53 5.17
CA THR A 36 -2.82 -6.57 6.07
C THR A 36 -1.71 -6.09 6.99
N ASN A 37 -1.64 -4.78 7.26
CA ASN A 37 -0.58 -4.19 8.09
C ASN A 37 -0.52 -4.78 9.51
N ASP A 38 -1.64 -5.23 10.03
CA ASP A 38 -1.83 -5.81 11.35
C ASP A 38 -1.79 -7.34 11.37
N CYS A 39 -1.56 -7.97 10.22
CA CYS A 39 -1.62 -9.43 10.11
C CYS A 39 -0.27 -10.13 10.28
N GLN A 40 0.83 -9.39 10.46
CA GLN A 40 2.14 -10.01 10.72
C GLN A 40 2.19 -10.54 12.15
N ASP A 41 2.20 -11.84 12.31
CA ASP A 41 2.26 -12.53 13.61
C ASP A 41 3.67 -13.00 13.99
N ILE A 42 4.57 -13.11 13.02
CA ILE A 42 5.99 -13.40 13.24
C ILE A 42 6.83 -12.34 12.52
N PRO A 43 7.67 -11.58 13.23
CA PRO A 43 8.59 -10.65 12.60
C PRO A 43 9.45 -11.34 11.54
N GLY A 44 9.47 -10.77 10.33
CA GLY A 44 10.26 -11.32 9.22
C GLY A 44 9.59 -12.47 8.44
N ASP A 45 8.37 -12.88 8.80
CA ASP A 45 7.60 -13.85 8.01
C ASP A 45 6.49 -13.15 7.23
N ILE A 46 6.42 -13.41 5.93
CA ILE A 46 5.36 -12.90 5.04
C ILE A 46 4.11 -13.77 5.04
N HIS A 47 4.15 -14.89 5.75
CA HIS A 47 3.08 -15.88 5.78
C HIS A 47 2.34 -15.87 7.13
N PRO A 48 1.44 -14.89 7.39
CA PRO A 48 0.70 -14.85 8.63
C PRO A 48 -0.07 -16.16 8.83
N ARG A 49 0.02 -16.73 10.02
CA ARG A 49 -0.64 -18.00 10.35
C ARG A 49 -2.14 -17.84 10.57
N TYR A 50 -2.57 -16.69 11.08
CA TYR A 50 -3.97 -16.39 11.34
C TYR A 50 -4.67 -15.88 10.08
N LYS A 51 -5.14 -16.81 9.26
CA LYS A 51 -5.81 -16.48 7.98
C LYS A 51 -7.25 -15.96 8.14
N LYS A 52 -7.86 -16.15 9.32
CA LYS A 52 -9.26 -15.79 9.54
C LYS A 52 -9.51 -14.29 9.30
N THR A 53 -8.68 -13.42 9.86
CA THR A 53 -8.80 -11.95 9.67
C THR A 53 -8.80 -11.56 8.20
N ILE A 54 -7.90 -12.15 7.42
CA ILE A 54 -7.81 -11.91 5.98
C ILE A 54 -9.06 -12.43 5.27
N GLY A 55 -9.52 -13.63 5.64
CA GLY A 55 -10.75 -14.23 5.09
C GLY A 55 -12.01 -13.40 5.42
N ASP A 56 -12.12 -12.90 6.65
CA ASP A 56 -13.24 -12.04 7.06
C ASP A 56 -13.25 -10.72 6.26
N ARG A 57 -12.08 -10.11 6.01
CA ARG A 57 -11.96 -8.89 5.19
C ARG A 57 -12.29 -9.16 3.72
N LEU A 58 -11.86 -10.29 3.17
CA LEU A 58 -12.25 -10.70 1.81
C LEU A 58 -13.76 -10.91 1.69
N ALA A 59 -14.37 -11.56 2.69
CA ALA A 59 -15.81 -11.73 2.72
C ALA A 59 -16.54 -10.39 2.84
N ALA A 60 -16.04 -9.45 3.65
CA ALA A 60 -16.59 -8.10 3.77
C ALA A 60 -16.53 -7.34 2.44
N CYS A 61 -15.41 -7.39 1.71
CA CYS A 61 -15.30 -6.81 0.37
C CYS A 61 -16.33 -7.42 -0.59
N ALA A 62 -16.48 -8.74 -0.62
CA ALA A 62 -17.48 -9.39 -1.46
C ALA A 62 -18.90 -8.96 -1.08
N LEU A 63 -19.23 -8.94 0.20
CA LEU A 63 -20.56 -8.56 0.69
C LEU A 63 -20.88 -7.09 0.39
N GLY A 64 -19.94 -6.18 0.63
CA GLY A 64 -20.15 -4.76 0.40
C GLY A 64 -20.15 -4.39 -1.08
N GLU A 65 -19.09 -4.72 -1.79
CA GLU A 65 -18.90 -4.30 -3.18
C GLU A 65 -19.77 -5.11 -4.16
N HIS A 66 -19.69 -6.44 -4.09
CA HIS A 66 -20.36 -7.29 -5.09
C HIS A 66 -21.82 -7.57 -4.75
N TYR A 67 -22.13 -7.87 -3.48
CA TYR A 67 -23.51 -8.16 -3.06
C TYR A 67 -24.29 -6.95 -2.57
N GLY A 68 -23.70 -5.74 -2.57
CA GLY A 68 -24.35 -4.48 -2.27
C GLY A 68 -24.89 -4.36 -0.83
N ARG A 69 -24.25 -5.01 0.14
CA ARG A 69 -24.62 -4.92 1.56
C ARG A 69 -24.16 -3.60 2.16
N THR A 70 -25.06 -2.63 2.26
CA THR A 70 -24.77 -1.26 2.71
C THR A 70 -24.39 -1.14 4.20
N ASN A 71 -24.65 -2.15 5.00
CA ASN A 71 -24.31 -2.20 6.42
C ASN A 71 -22.94 -2.86 6.70
N VAL A 72 -22.16 -3.16 5.67
CA VAL A 72 -20.83 -3.75 5.80
C VAL A 72 -19.79 -2.68 5.46
N VAL A 73 -18.94 -2.35 6.45
CA VAL A 73 -17.74 -1.53 6.21
C VAL A 73 -16.62 -2.47 5.77
N TYR A 74 -16.06 -2.25 4.60
CA TYR A 74 -15.07 -3.16 4.01
C TYR A 74 -13.83 -2.46 3.47
N ARG A 75 -13.90 -1.15 3.24
CA ARG A 75 -12.73 -0.36 2.80
C ARG A 75 -11.93 0.11 3.99
N SER A 76 -10.64 -0.18 3.96
CA SER A 76 -9.68 0.34 4.93
C SER A 76 -9.49 1.84 4.73
N PRO A 77 -9.31 2.62 5.81
CA PRO A 77 -8.89 4.02 5.68
C PRO A 77 -7.68 4.15 4.76
N SER A 78 -7.70 5.13 3.89
CA SER A 78 -6.66 5.35 2.89
C SER A 78 -6.28 6.82 2.80
N TYR A 79 -5.02 7.09 2.42
CA TYR A 79 -4.53 8.45 2.25
C TYR A 79 -5.35 9.23 1.23
N TYR A 80 -5.76 10.43 1.61
CA TYR A 80 -6.45 11.38 0.74
C TYR A 80 -5.58 12.60 0.42
N ASN A 81 -5.15 13.35 1.45
CA ASN A 81 -4.40 14.58 1.25
C ASN A 81 -3.48 14.90 2.44
N VAL A 82 -2.46 15.71 2.20
CA VAL A 82 -1.58 16.26 3.21
C VAL A 82 -1.46 17.79 3.08
N SER A 83 -1.49 18.48 4.20
CA SER A 83 -1.12 19.89 4.30
C SER A 83 0.02 20.06 5.31
N PHE A 84 0.99 20.93 4.98
CA PHE A 84 2.10 21.22 5.86
C PHE A 84 1.83 22.53 6.61
N GLU A 85 1.87 22.46 7.95
CA GLU A 85 1.51 23.58 8.84
C GLU A 85 2.67 23.85 9.81
N GLY A 86 3.54 24.79 9.47
CA GLY A 86 4.73 25.10 10.25
C GLY A 86 5.71 23.93 10.32
N LYS A 87 5.83 23.28 11.49
CA LYS A 87 6.72 22.11 11.71
C LYS A 87 6.00 20.78 11.68
N SER A 88 4.72 20.76 11.34
CA SER A 88 3.88 19.57 11.31
C SER A 88 3.23 19.37 9.96
N ALA A 89 2.71 18.19 9.76
CA ALA A 89 1.90 17.83 8.61
C ALA A 89 0.54 17.33 9.11
N ARG A 90 -0.52 17.76 8.48
CA ARG A 90 -1.87 17.25 8.68
C ARG A 90 -2.22 16.32 7.54
N VAL A 91 -2.51 15.07 7.88
CA VAL A 91 -2.91 14.04 6.91
C VAL A 91 -4.39 13.75 7.06
N THR A 92 -5.12 13.73 5.97
CA THR A 92 -6.54 13.38 5.89
C THR A 92 -6.72 12.09 5.11
N PHE A 93 -7.84 11.40 5.36
CA PHE A 93 -8.08 10.05 4.86
C PHE A 93 -9.47 9.90 4.29
N ASP A 94 -9.60 9.08 3.26
CA ASP A 94 -10.84 8.51 2.77
C ASP A 94 -11.21 7.24 3.54
N ASP A 95 -12.44 6.78 3.38
CA ASP A 95 -12.97 5.56 3.98
C ASP A 95 -12.88 5.53 5.53
N VAL A 96 -13.11 6.70 6.15
CA VAL A 96 -13.25 6.85 7.60
C VAL A 96 -14.71 7.15 7.94
N PRO A 97 -15.57 6.12 8.10
CA PRO A 97 -17.00 6.35 8.35
C PRO A 97 -17.26 7.08 9.66
N THR A 98 -16.54 6.74 10.71
CA THR A 98 -16.73 7.28 12.05
C THR A 98 -15.52 8.08 12.52
N TYR A 99 -14.47 7.42 12.99
CA TYR A 99 -13.24 8.02 13.47
C TYR A 99 -12.06 7.03 13.34
N LEU A 100 -10.85 7.55 13.53
CA LEU A 100 -9.64 6.74 13.62
C LEU A 100 -9.28 6.46 15.10
N LYS A 101 -8.72 5.31 15.35
CA LYS A 101 -8.18 4.88 16.67
C LYS A 101 -6.84 4.20 16.48
N CYS A 102 -6.09 4.01 17.56
CA CYS A 102 -4.90 3.16 17.54
C CYS A 102 -4.97 2.08 18.61
N ASP A 103 -4.25 1.01 18.42
CA ASP A 103 -3.97 0.02 19.43
C ASP A 103 -2.76 0.46 20.25
N GLY A 104 -2.92 0.51 21.60
CA GLY A 104 -1.90 1.03 22.51
C GLY A 104 -1.99 2.54 22.73
N ASP A 105 -1.02 3.06 23.50
CA ASP A 105 -1.06 4.43 24.02
C ASP A 105 -0.55 5.48 23.02
N LYS A 106 0.14 5.06 21.99
CA LYS A 106 0.76 5.95 20.98
C LYS A 106 0.54 5.43 19.58
N ILE A 107 0.36 6.36 18.65
CA ILE A 107 0.38 6.05 17.21
C ILE A 107 1.82 5.74 16.79
N ILE A 108 2.00 4.66 16.04
CA ILE A 108 3.29 4.24 15.49
C ILE A 108 3.16 4.04 13.97
N GLY A 109 4.31 4.00 13.29
CA GLY A 109 4.39 3.74 11.85
C GLY A 109 4.57 4.99 10.99
N PHE A 110 4.48 6.20 11.57
CA PHE A 110 4.68 7.43 10.82
C PHE A 110 6.15 7.84 10.75
N GLN A 111 6.49 8.42 9.61
CA GLN A 111 7.74 9.14 9.37
C GLN A 111 7.40 10.49 8.72
N ILE A 112 8.19 11.52 9.05
CA ILE A 112 8.09 12.85 8.45
C ILE A 112 9.44 13.23 7.87
N GLY A 113 9.43 13.81 6.68
CA GLY A 113 10.63 14.14 5.91
C GLY A 113 10.79 15.63 5.69
N GLN A 114 12.05 16.07 5.67
CA GLN A 114 12.45 17.40 5.21
C GLN A 114 13.54 17.29 4.16
N MET A 115 13.70 18.33 3.34
CA MET A 115 14.80 18.36 2.38
C MET A 115 16.14 18.32 3.11
N LYS A 116 16.99 17.39 2.72
CA LYS A 116 18.40 17.33 3.15
C LYS A 116 19.28 18.21 2.27
N ASP A 117 19.02 18.15 0.98
CA ASP A 117 19.60 18.97 -0.08
C ASP A 117 18.52 19.19 -1.15
N ASP A 118 18.85 19.80 -2.25
CA ASP A 118 17.90 20.11 -3.34
C ASP A 118 17.28 18.89 -4.05
N LYS A 119 17.75 17.68 -3.71
CA LYS A 119 17.35 16.44 -4.41
C LYS A 119 16.87 15.33 -3.50
N ARG A 120 17.17 15.37 -2.21
CA ARG A 120 16.92 14.26 -1.29
C ARG A 120 16.10 14.67 -0.08
N ILE A 121 15.13 13.84 0.25
CA ILE A 121 14.36 13.96 1.49
C ILE A 121 14.98 13.04 2.55
N GLU A 122 15.25 13.59 3.73
CA GLU A 122 15.65 12.82 4.90
C GLU A 122 14.45 12.61 5.81
N PHE A 123 14.16 11.34 6.14
CA PHE A 123 13.00 10.94 6.94
C PHE A 123 13.39 10.62 8.38
N PHE A 124 12.53 11.02 9.31
CA PHE A 124 12.66 10.78 10.74
C PHE A 124 11.40 10.11 11.27
N ILE A 125 11.55 9.26 12.30
CA ILE A 125 10.40 8.76 13.04
C ILE A 125 9.63 9.95 13.59
N ALA A 126 8.33 9.91 13.45
CA ALA A 126 7.43 11.00 13.82
C ALA A 126 6.53 10.63 14.98
N ASP A 127 6.25 11.62 15.81
CA ASP A 127 5.09 11.62 16.70
C ASP A 127 3.83 11.91 15.87
N ALA A 128 2.72 11.29 16.26
CA ALA A 128 1.45 11.45 15.58
C ALA A 128 0.31 11.56 16.58
N GLU A 129 -0.65 12.42 16.30
CA GLU A 129 -1.82 12.68 17.16
C GLU A 129 -3.09 12.71 16.32
N PHE A 130 -4.18 12.15 16.87
CA PHE A 130 -5.49 12.22 16.21
C PHE A 130 -6.11 13.61 16.33
N ASP A 131 -6.62 14.09 15.22
CA ASP A 131 -7.63 15.15 15.20
C ASP A 131 -8.95 14.54 14.68
N ASN A 132 -9.68 13.90 15.57
CA ASN A 132 -10.91 13.20 15.19
C ASN A 132 -12.05 14.14 14.78
N VAL A 133 -12.01 15.41 15.17
CA VAL A 133 -12.96 16.43 14.69
C VAL A 133 -12.85 16.58 13.17
N ARG A 134 -11.62 16.56 12.67
CA ARG A 134 -11.34 16.67 11.22
C ARG A 134 -11.05 15.31 10.56
N ARG A 135 -11.13 14.21 11.31
CA ARG A 135 -10.75 12.86 10.84
C ARG A 135 -9.36 12.85 10.22
N SER A 136 -8.43 13.49 10.88
CA SER A 136 -7.06 13.66 10.42
C SER A 136 -6.05 13.27 11.49
N ILE A 137 -4.81 13.07 11.07
CA ILE A 137 -3.66 12.83 11.94
C ILE A 137 -2.68 13.97 11.74
N ILE A 138 -2.22 14.55 12.85
CA ILE A 138 -1.15 15.54 12.87
C ILE A 138 0.15 14.80 13.13
N VAL A 139 1.12 14.99 12.24
CA VAL A 139 2.42 14.29 12.27
C VAL A 139 3.53 15.32 12.44
N SER A 140 4.43 15.09 13.38
CA SER A 140 5.56 15.99 13.65
C SER A 140 6.79 15.25 14.15
N SER A 141 7.95 15.91 14.11
CA SER A 141 9.18 15.42 14.74
C SER A 141 10.02 16.60 15.21
N PRO A 142 10.64 16.54 16.39
CA PRO A 142 11.54 17.59 16.85
C PRO A 142 12.77 17.78 15.94
N LYS A 143 13.08 16.80 15.11
CA LYS A 143 14.18 16.83 14.15
C LYS A 143 13.83 17.51 12.83
N VAL A 144 12.53 17.82 12.59
CA VAL A 144 12.04 18.37 11.33
C VAL A 144 11.49 19.76 11.56
N THR A 145 12.02 20.73 10.83
CA THR A 145 11.62 22.14 10.94
C THR A 145 10.83 22.65 9.74
N ALA A 146 10.97 22.00 8.61
CA ALA A 146 10.29 22.31 7.36
C ALA A 146 9.86 21.00 6.65
N PRO A 147 8.76 20.40 7.10
CA PRO A 147 8.32 19.12 6.54
C PRO A 147 7.85 19.27 5.09
N VAL A 148 8.20 18.29 4.27
CA VAL A 148 7.83 18.22 2.84
C VAL A 148 7.17 16.90 2.46
N ALA A 149 7.27 15.88 3.33
CA ALA A 149 6.72 14.56 3.06
C ALA A 149 6.34 13.82 4.34
N VAL A 150 5.37 12.91 4.22
CA VAL A 150 4.95 11.98 5.27
C VAL A 150 4.87 10.58 4.69
N ARG A 151 5.24 9.58 5.49
CA ARG A 151 5.07 8.16 5.19
C ARG A 151 4.40 7.45 6.35
N TYR A 152 3.57 6.48 6.06
CA TYR A 152 2.99 5.58 7.03
C TYR A 152 3.22 4.13 6.62
N CYS A 153 3.86 3.35 7.50
CA CYS A 153 4.20 1.95 7.24
C CYS A 153 4.90 1.73 5.88
N PHE A 154 5.59 2.75 5.39
CA PHE A 154 6.32 2.71 4.12
C PHE A 154 7.76 2.17 4.31
N ASN A 155 7.91 1.24 5.19
CA ASN A 155 9.07 0.45 5.51
C ASN A 155 8.58 -0.90 6.06
N GLU A 156 9.38 -1.53 6.90
CA GLU A 156 9.06 -2.80 7.55
C GLU A 156 8.17 -2.66 8.79
N ASN A 157 7.88 -1.44 9.20
CA ASN A 157 7.18 -1.20 10.45
C ASN A 157 5.69 -1.53 10.29
N VAL A 158 5.20 -2.21 11.30
CA VAL A 158 3.78 -2.43 11.51
C VAL A 158 3.19 -1.13 12.07
N GLY A 159 2.09 -0.68 11.50
CA GLY A 159 1.33 0.44 12.05
C GLY A 159 0.19 -0.05 12.92
N ASN A 160 -0.30 0.83 13.78
CA ASN A 160 -1.36 0.52 14.73
C ASN A 160 -2.59 1.42 14.61
N VAL A 161 -2.77 2.08 13.48
CA VAL A 161 -3.94 2.94 13.22
C VAL A 161 -5.03 2.13 12.52
N PHE A 162 -6.26 2.29 13.02
CA PHE A 162 -7.45 1.60 12.53
C PHE A 162 -8.64 2.56 12.41
N SER A 163 -9.61 2.23 11.58
CA SER A 163 -10.94 2.81 11.71
C SER A 163 -11.64 2.32 13.00
N ALA A 164 -12.69 3.00 13.40
CA ALA A 164 -13.52 2.57 14.53
C ALA A 164 -14.04 1.13 14.34
N GLU A 165 -14.28 0.73 13.10
CA GLU A 165 -14.78 -0.58 12.69
C GLU A 165 -13.68 -1.67 12.67
N GLY A 166 -12.43 -1.29 12.94
CA GLY A 166 -11.32 -2.24 13.08
C GLY A 166 -10.57 -2.57 11.80
N LEU A 167 -10.74 -1.77 10.73
CA LEU A 167 -9.96 -1.92 9.52
C LEU A 167 -8.66 -1.09 9.62
N PRO A 168 -7.49 -1.66 9.32
CA PRO A 168 -6.22 -0.97 9.45
C PRO A 168 -6.05 0.13 8.40
N LEU A 169 -5.39 1.22 8.77
CA LEU A 169 -4.99 2.27 7.83
C LEU A 169 -4.03 1.69 6.79
N ALA A 170 -4.33 1.91 5.51
CA ALA A 170 -3.46 1.49 4.42
C ALA A 170 -2.10 2.22 4.47
N PRO A 171 -0.99 1.54 4.15
CA PRO A 171 0.31 2.19 4.05
C PRO A 171 0.35 3.18 2.91
N PHE A 172 1.05 4.29 3.10
CA PHE A 172 1.18 5.32 2.07
C PHE A 172 2.47 6.11 2.19
N ARG A 173 2.79 6.85 1.14
CA ARG A 173 3.76 7.95 1.11
C ARG A 173 3.18 9.16 0.38
N THR A 174 3.72 10.33 0.66
CA THR A 174 3.33 11.60 0.01
C THR A 174 4.46 12.17 -0.86
N ASP A 175 5.58 11.51 -0.90
CA ASP A 175 6.72 11.87 -1.72
C ASP A 175 6.74 11.10 -3.04
N ASN A 176 7.45 11.65 -4.02
CA ASN A 176 7.68 11.02 -5.31
C ASN A 176 9.12 10.51 -5.45
N ASP A 177 9.79 10.24 -4.31
CA ASP A 177 11.14 9.71 -4.35
C ASP A 177 11.15 8.39 -5.12
N ASP A 178 11.84 8.37 -6.23
CA ASP A 178 12.02 7.16 -7.02
C ASP A 178 13.09 6.28 -6.39
N PHE A 179 12.69 5.55 -5.35
CA PHE A 179 13.57 4.58 -4.71
C PHE A 179 13.94 3.42 -5.60
N SER A 180 13.26 3.36 -6.72
CA SER A 180 13.00 2.05 -7.23
C SER A 180 14.22 1.50 -7.90
N TYR A 181 14.94 2.28 -8.60
CA TYR A 181 15.63 1.55 -9.62
C TYR A 181 16.99 2.15 -9.97
N SER A 182 17.18 3.43 -9.66
CA SER A 182 18.43 4.13 -9.98
C SER A 182 19.62 3.66 -9.14
N ALA A 183 19.39 3.23 -7.91
CA ALA A 183 20.46 2.76 -7.01
C ALA A 183 21.01 1.36 -7.37
N HIS A 184 20.33 0.62 -8.22
CA HIS A 184 20.67 -0.76 -8.55
C HIS A 184 20.81 -1.02 -10.06
N GLY A 185 20.96 0.03 -10.88
CA GLY A 185 21.15 -0.17 -12.31
C GLY A 185 19.95 -0.83 -13.01
N TYR A 186 18.74 -0.59 -12.49
CA TYR A 186 17.55 -1.03 -13.20
C TYR A 186 17.46 -0.28 -14.52
N VAL A 187 17.60 -1.03 -15.57
CA VAL A 187 17.20 -0.58 -16.91
C VAL A 187 15.73 -0.89 -17.04
N GLU A 188 14.92 0.14 -17.23
CA GLU A 188 13.49 -0.03 -17.51
C GLU A 188 13.35 -1.08 -18.61
N PRO A 189 12.63 -2.20 -18.37
CA PRO A 189 12.44 -3.16 -19.41
C PRO A 189 11.79 -2.44 -20.59
N PRO A 190 12.22 -2.68 -21.82
CA PRO A 190 11.57 -2.11 -22.98
C PRO A 190 10.09 -2.41 -22.86
N VAL A 191 9.26 -1.36 -23.09
CA VAL A 191 7.79 -1.49 -23.06
C VAL A 191 7.45 -2.79 -23.77
N PRO A 192 6.77 -3.73 -23.09
CA PRO A 192 6.52 -5.03 -23.67
C PRO A 192 5.80 -4.81 -25.00
N THR A 193 6.41 -5.23 -26.09
CA THR A 193 5.72 -5.28 -27.37
C THR A 193 4.48 -6.12 -27.13
N PRO A 194 3.27 -5.64 -27.48
CA PRO A 194 2.06 -6.40 -27.24
C PRO A 194 2.23 -7.82 -27.74
N ILE A 195 2.11 -8.80 -26.86
CA ILE A 195 2.21 -10.20 -27.27
C ILE A 195 0.97 -10.48 -28.09
N ARG A 196 1.15 -10.66 -29.40
CA ARG A 196 0.07 -11.11 -30.29
C ARG A 196 0.09 -12.61 -30.28
N PHE A 197 -1.02 -13.19 -29.84
CA PHE A 197 -1.25 -14.61 -29.98
C PHE A 197 -1.84 -14.86 -31.38
N GLU A 198 -1.10 -15.56 -32.22
CA GLU A 198 -1.61 -16.02 -33.52
C GLU A 198 -2.08 -17.47 -33.35
N GLY A 199 -3.39 -17.68 -33.38
CA GLY A 199 -4.03 -18.98 -33.39
C GLY A 199 -4.69 -19.40 -32.07
N CYS A 200 -5.74 -20.18 -32.17
CA CYS A 200 -6.51 -20.75 -31.07
C CYS A 200 -5.90 -22.05 -30.52
N GLY A 201 -4.66 -22.04 -30.07
CA GLY A 201 -4.05 -23.24 -29.52
C GLY A 201 -2.85 -22.93 -28.65
N TYR A 202 -2.71 -23.71 -27.60
CA TYR A 202 -1.61 -23.59 -26.60
C TYR A 202 -0.21 -23.90 -27.18
N GLU A 203 -0.12 -24.24 -28.47
CA GLU A 203 1.08 -24.88 -29.04
C GLU A 203 2.17 -23.89 -29.48
N LYS A 204 1.88 -22.60 -29.64
CA LYS A 204 2.90 -21.64 -30.11
C LYS A 204 2.73 -20.25 -29.51
N VAL A 205 3.26 -20.09 -28.32
CA VAL A 205 3.53 -18.75 -27.77
C VAL A 205 4.92 -18.32 -28.23
N ARG A 206 5.00 -17.30 -29.10
CA ARG A 206 6.28 -16.71 -29.50
C ARG A 206 6.52 -15.43 -28.74
N PHE A 207 7.63 -15.39 -28.02
CA PHE A 207 8.10 -14.17 -27.38
C PHE A 207 9.09 -13.46 -28.30
N ALA A 208 9.08 -12.11 -28.28
CA ALA A 208 10.09 -11.34 -28.94
C ALA A 208 11.48 -11.66 -28.37
N ALA A 209 12.51 -11.69 -29.19
CA ALA A 209 13.86 -11.90 -28.74
C ALA A 209 14.24 -10.84 -27.69
N GLY A 210 14.71 -11.27 -26.52
CA GLY A 210 15.06 -10.38 -25.42
C GLY A 210 13.99 -10.22 -24.33
N SER A 211 12.80 -10.78 -24.51
CA SER A 211 11.78 -10.80 -23.45
C SER A 211 12.26 -11.63 -22.28
N LYS A 212 12.24 -11.05 -21.06
CA LYS A 212 12.49 -11.78 -19.81
C LYS A 212 11.16 -12.13 -19.18
N LEU A 213 10.92 -13.41 -19.03
CA LEU A 213 9.79 -13.90 -18.23
C LEU A 213 10.23 -14.04 -16.78
N TRP A 214 9.44 -13.52 -15.87
CA TRP A 214 9.66 -13.59 -14.42
C TRP A 214 8.99 -14.81 -13.79
N THR A 215 8.31 -15.64 -14.57
CA THR A 215 7.61 -16.83 -14.12
C THR A 215 7.90 -18.00 -15.06
N ASP A 216 8.00 -19.20 -14.51
CA ASP A 216 8.05 -20.47 -15.21
C ASP A 216 6.66 -20.94 -15.68
N ARG A 217 5.60 -20.18 -15.35
CA ARG A 217 4.23 -20.49 -15.73
C ARG A 217 3.55 -19.29 -16.37
N ILE A 218 3.02 -19.51 -17.56
CA ILE A 218 2.23 -18.54 -18.29
C ILE A 218 0.78 -18.99 -18.22
N TYR A 219 -0.08 -18.13 -17.69
CA TYR A 219 -1.52 -18.32 -17.74
C TYR A 219 -2.06 -17.49 -18.90
N VAL A 220 -2.54 -18.16 -19.93
CA VAL A 220 -3.23 -17.52 -21.05
C VAL A 220 -4.73 -17.60 -20.76
N LEU A 221 -5.34 -16.47 -20.47
CA LEU A 221 -6.78 -16.36 -20.43
C LEU A 221 -7.26 -16.00 -21.84
N ALA A 222 -7.78 -16.98 -22.56
CA ALA A 222 -8.46 -16.73 -23.82
C ALA A 222 -9.93 -16.41 -23.53
N GLU A 223 -10.52 -15.46 -24.25
CA GLU A 223 -11.95 -15.20 -24.17
C GLU A 223 -12.73 -16.50 -24.44
N GLY A 224 -13.56 -16.89 -23.48
CA GLY A 224 -14.43 -18.07 -23.59
C GLY A 224 -13.95 -19.34 -22.88
N TYR A 225 -12.85 -19.32 -22.15
CA TYR A 225 -12.44 -20.44 -21.29
C TYR A 225 -12.33 -19.98 -19.83
N TYR A 226 -13.21 -20.51 -19.02
CA TYR A 226 -13.26 -20.43 -17.57
C TYR A 226 -12.85 -21.76 -16.96
#